data_fc06e557d5193fc8b08ec7cd8e3b1859
#
_entry.id   fc06e557d5193fc8b08ec7cd8e3b1859
#
_cell.length_a   1.000
_cell.length_b   1.000
_cell.length_c   1.000
_cell.angle_alpha   90.00
_cell.angle_beta   90.00
_cell.angle_gamma   90.00
#
_symmetry.space_group_name_H-M   'P 1'
#
loop_
_entity.id
_entity.type
_entity.pdbx_description
1 polymer ?
#
loop_
_entity_poly.entity_id
_entity_poly.type
_entity_poly.pdbx_seq_one_letter_code
_entity_poly.pdbx_strand_id
1 'polypeptide(L)'
;RKHQKTEDERFLYWCDVKGMLVWSEMAAAYCYTDYAVEEFTKEWMEIVRQNYNHPCIITWTPMNESWGVSQIETRKVEQHFTEAVYYLTKSLDTMRPVIVNDGWEHTVSDIITLHDYEEVGDTLYKRYTEYKDQILTTEVYHSGKSALANGYEYKGQPIIISEYGGIAFNNDDSGWGYGNKVNTKEDFIKRFDDITTAVKKIPYCCGFCY
;
A
#
# COMPACT_ATOMS: atom_id res chain seq x y z
N ARG A 1 -4.93 -7.56 -4.37
CA ARG A 1 -4.94 -6.10 -4.32
C ARG A 1 -5.27 -5.54 -5.70
N LYS A 2 -6.27 -4.66 -5.77
CA LYS A 2 -6.66 -3.96 -7.02
C LYS A 2 -6.05 -2.57 -7.00
N HIS A 3 -4.80 -2.53 -7.44
CA HIS A 3 -3.96 -1.34 -7.35
C HIS A 3 -4.51 -0.17 -8.16
N GLN A 4 -4.73 0.93 -7.43
CA GLN A 4 -5.24 2.23 -7.83
C GLN A 4 -6.48 2.16 -8.73
N LYS A 5 -7.39 1.21 -8.45
CA LYS A 5 -8.57 1.04 -9.27
C LYS A 5 -9.75 0.47 -8.49
N THR A 6 -10.90 1.08 -8.67
CA THR A 6 -12.20 0.49 -8.31
C THR A 6 -12.68 -0.38 -9.46
N GLU A 7 -13.01 -1.64 -9.20
CA GLU A 7 -13.48 -2.55 -10.22
C GLU A 7 -15.00 -2.47 -10.44
N ASP A 8 -15.44 -2.96 -11.59
CA ASP A 8 -16.84 -3.14 -11.93
C ASP A 8 -17.53 -4.09 -10.93
N GLU A 9 -18.79 -3.84 -10.59
CA GLU A 9 -19.57 -4.66 -9.64
C GLU A 9 -19.62 -6.14 -10.02
N ARG A 10 -19.61 -6.48 -11.31
CA ARG A 10 -19.58 -7.87 -11.79
C ARG A 10 -18.28 -8.58 -11.45
N PHE A 11 -17.15 -7.86 -11.42
CA PHE A 11 -15.89 -8.41 -10.94
C PHE A 11 -15.98 -8.74 -9.45
N LEU A 12 -16.50 -7.81 -8.65
CA LEU A 12 -16.68 -8.00 -7.21
C LEU A 12 -17.67 -9.13 -6.91
N TYR A 13 -18.78 -9.21 -7.65
CA TYR A 13 -19.72 -10.33 -7.57
C TYR A 13 -19.04 -11.69 -7.75
N TRP A 14 -18.17 -11.82 -8.77
CA TRP A 14 -17.43 -13.08 -8.98
C TRP A 14 -16.38 -13.34 -7.91
N CYS A 15 -15.80 -12.32 -7.33
CA CYS A 15 -14.92 -12.46 -6.17
C CYS A 15 -15.71 -12.98 -4.95
N ASP A 16 -16.91 -12.45 -4.70
CA ASP A 16 -17.80 -12.93 -3.64
C ASP A 16 -18.15 -14.40 -3.84
N VAL A 17 -18.62 -14.77 -5.03
CA VAL A 17 -19.02 -16.14 -5.36
C VAL A 17 -17.89 -17.14 -5.24
N LYS A 18 -16.66 -16.72 -5.61
CA LYS A 18 -15.48 -17.59 -5.60
C LYS A 18 -14.69 -17.55 -4.29
N GLY A 19 -15.05 -16.70 -3.35
CA GLY A 19 -14.31 -16.51 -2.10
C GLY A 19 -12.94 -15.84 -2.29
N MET A 20 -12.78 -15.01 -3.34
CA MET A 20 -11.55 -14.27 -3.60
C MET A 20 -11.54 -12.99 -2.76
N LEU A 21 -10.59 -12.86 -1.85
CA LEU A 21 -10.42 -11.64 -1.05
C LEU A 21 -9.88 -10.50 -1.92
N VAL A 22 -10.44 -9.31 -1.74
CA VAL A 22 -10.11 -8.11 -2.52
C VAL A 22 -9.68 -6.98 -1.58
N TRP A 23 -8.51 -6.45 -1.84
CA TRP A 23 -8.04 -5.19 -1.30
C TRP A 23 -8.46 -4.08 -2.28
N SER A 24 -9.37 -3.19 -1.86
CA SER A 24 -9.97 -2.17 -2.72
C SER A 24 -9.24 -0.83 -2.58
N GLU A 25 -8.85 -0.26 -3.71
CA GLU A 25 -8.17 1.03 -3.80
C GLU A 25 -8.98 2.02 -4.65
N MET A 26 -8.66 3.29 -4.46
CA MET A 26 -9.10 4.37 -5.34
C MET A 26 -7.99 4.76 -6.32
N ALA A 27 -8.36 5.31 -7.47
CA ALA A 27 -7.43 5.94 -8.38
C ALA A 27 -6.80 7.19 -7.73
N ALA A 28 -5.48 7.35 -7.86
CA ALA A 28 -4.78 8.47 -7.25
C ALA A 28 -5.13 9.81 -7.92
N ALA A 29 -5.28 10.86 -7.11
CA ALA A 29 -5.06 12.22 -7.58
C ALA A 29 -3.54 12.47 -7.73
N TYR A 30 -3.14 13.38 -8.61
CA TYR A 30 -1.71 13.67 -8.84
C TYR A 30 -1.25 14.99 -8.24
N CYS A 31 -2.16 15.79 -7.71
CA CYS A 31 -1.85 17.06 -7.08
C CYS A 31 -2.81 17.35 -5.92
N TYR A 32 -2.33 18.12 -4.96
CA TYR A 32 -3.13 18.62 -3.85
C TYR A 32 -3.67 20.01 -4.18
N THR A 33 -4.98 20.10 -4.39
CA THR A 33 -5.73 21.36 -4.61
C THR A 33 -7.10 21.25 -3.95
N ASP A 34 -7.74 22.37 -3.66
CA ASP A 34 -9.10 22.38 -3.09
C ASP A 34 -10.08 21.60 -3.98
N TYR A 35 -9.96 21.75 -5.29
CA TYR A 35 -10.76 20.99 -6.26
C TYR A 35 -10.48 19.47 -6.17
N ALA A 36 -9.22 19.07 -6.11
CA ALA A 36 -8.87 17.66 -6.00
C ALA A 36 -9.38 17.06 -4.67
N VAL A 37 -9.28 17.78 -3.56
CA VAL A 37 -9.81 17.38 -2.26
C VAL A 37 -11.33 17.17 -2.33
N GLU A 38 -12.07 18.10 -2.97
CA GLU A 38 -13.52 18.02 -3.11
C GLU A 38 -13.94 16.83 -3.96
N GLU A 39 -13.40 16.68 -5.16
CA GLU A 39 -13.78 15.60 -6.09
C GLU A 39 -13.36 14.23 -5.58
N PHE A 40 -12.14 14.12 -5.04
CA PHE A 40 -11.66 12.88 -4.43
C PHE A 40 -12.58 12.42 -3.30
N THR A 41 -12.98 13.33 -2.42
CA THR A 41 -13.84 13.01 -1.28
C THR A 41 -15.22 12.53 -1.72
N LYS A 42 -15.83 13.20 -2.72
CA LYS A 42 -17.13 12.80 -3.29
C LYS A 42 -17.06 11.41 -3.89
N GLU A 43 -16.10 11.19 -4.78
CA GLU A 43 -15.93 9.90 -5.47
C GLU A 43 -15.62 8.77 -4.48
N TRP A 44 -14.75 9.01 -3.49
CA TRP A 44 -14.43 8.02 -2.48
C TRP A 44 -15.66 7.59 -1.67
N MET A 45 -16.50 8.52 -1.27
CA MET A 45 -17.75 8.20 -0.56
C MET A 45 -18.69 7.34 -1.41
N GLU A 46 -18.78 7.62 -2.70
CA GLU A 46 -19.61 6.83 -3.63
C GLU A 46 -19.06 5.43 -3.79
N ILE A 47 -17.74 5.28 -3.95
CA ILE A 47 -17.05 3.98 -4.03
C ILE A 47 -17.34 3.12 -2.81
N VAL A 48 -17.18 3.66 -1.61
CA VAL A 48 -17.44 2.90 -0.37
C VAL A 48 -18.91 2.50 -0.28
N ARG A 49 -19.85 3.40 -0.55
CA ARG A 49 -21.29 3.12 -0.49
C ARG A 49 -21.72 2.09 -1.53
N GLN A 50 -21.22 2.20 -2.76
CA GLN A 50 -21.54 1.26 -3.84
C GLN A 50 -21.06 -0.15 -3.50
N ASN A 51 -19.84 -0.26 -2.98
CA ASN A 51 -19.17 -1.54 -2.80
C ASN A 51 -19.27 -2.11 -1.37
N TYR A 52 -19.94 -1.42 -0.45
CA TYR A 52 -20.05 -1.79 0.96
C TYR A 52 -20.55 -3.22 1.19
N ASN A 53 -21.50 -3.68 0.39
CA ASN A 53 -22.13 -4.99 0.55
C ASN A 53 -21.36 -6.15 -0.10
N HIS A 54 -20.18 -5.93 -0.66
CA HIS A 54 -19.33 -6.99 -1.19
C HIS A 54 -18.46 -7.60 -0.07
N PRO A 55 -18.75 -8.84 0.38
CA PRO A 55 -17.97 -9.49 1.44
C PRO A 55 -16.54 -9.82 1.02
N CYS A 56 -16.24 -9.87 -0.28
CA CYS A 56 -14.89 -10.08 -0.77
C CYS A 56 -13.95 -8.91 -0.42
N ILE A 57 -14.46 -7.68 -0.26
CA ILE A 57 -13.63 -6.53 0.11
C ILE A 57 -13.24 -6.64 1.58
N ILE A 58 -11.94 -6.70 1.84
CA ILE A 58 -11.39 -6.89 3.20
C ILE A 58 -10.76 -5.64 3.77
N THR A 59 -10.42 -4.64 2.95
CA THR A 59 -9.83 -3.37 3.38
C THR A 59 -10.09 -2.26 2.36
N TRP A 60 -10.06 -1.03 2.84
CA TRP A 60 -10.20 0.19 2.06
C TRP A 60 -8.89 0.96 2.02
N THR A 61 -8.43 1.33 0.82
CA THR A 61 -7.20 2.09 0.61
C THR A 61 -7.46 3.29 -0.30
N PRO A 62 -7.75 4.45 0.28
CA PRO A 62 -8.04 5.65 -0.52
C PRO A 62 -6.81 6.18 -1.26
N MET A 63 -5.62 6.11 -0.68
CA MET A 63 -4.40 6.69 -1.27
C MET A 63 -3.27 5.66 -1.31
N ASN A 64 -2.36 5.86 -2.26
CA ASN A 64 -1.16 5.06 -2.43
C ASN A 64 0.05 5.96 -2.64
N GLU A 65 1.16 5.65 -1.96
CA GLU A 65 2.47 6.26 -2.16
C GLU A 65 2.47 7.80 -2.15
N SER A 66 1.60 8.37 -1.32
CA SER A 66 1.42 9.83 -1.17
C SER A 66 1.05 10.56 -2.48
N TRP A 67 0.57 9.85 -3.51
CA TRP A 67 0.01 10.47 -4.69
C TRP A 67 -1.19 11.34 -4.30
N GLY A 68 -1.16 12.60 -4.72
CA GLY A 68 -2.17 13.61 -4.37
C GLY A 68 -1.95 14.32 -3.03
N VAL A 69 -1.05 13.79 -2.18
CA VAL A 69 -0.65 14.37 -0.89
C VAL A 69 0.88 14.32 -0.74
N SER A 70 1.58 14.82 -1.75
CA SER A 70 3.02 14.62 -1.92
C SER A 70 3.92 15.23 -0.82
N GLN A 71 3.36 16.08 0.03
CA GLN A 71 4.04 16.71 1.17
C GLN A 71 3.48 16.25 2.52
N ILE A 72 2.78 15.12 2.55
CA ILE A 72 2.13 14.56 3.74
C ILE A 72 3.12 14.35 4.90
N GLU A 73 4.40 14.07 4.60
CA GLU A 73 5.43 13.92 5.61
C GLU A 73 5.46 15.10 6.59
N THR A 74 5.34 16.33 6.09
CA THR A 74 5.54 17.55 6.89
C THR A 74 4.35 18.51 6.86
N ARG A 75 3.53 18.49 5.82
CA ARG A 75 2.49 19.48 5.58
C ARG A 75 1.18 19.13 6.28
N LYS A 76 0.85 19.88 7.33
CA LYS A 76 -0.31 19.61 8.18
C LYS A 76 -1.65 19.57 7.45
N VAL A 77 -1.85 20.38 6.41
CA VAL A 77 -3.12 20.37 5.66
C VAL A 77 -3.32 19.05 4.90
N GLU A 78 -2.25 18.45 4.37
CA GLU A 78 -2.32 17.14 3.72
C GLU A 78 -2.50 16.01 4.74
N GLN A 79 -1.84 16.13 5.90
CA GLN A 79 -2.06 15.20 7.02
C GLN A 79 -3.53 15.24 7.49
N HIS A 80 -4.09 16.42 7.71
CA HIS A 80 -5.49 16.56 8.12
C HIS A 80 -6.46 16.05 7.06
N PHE A 81 -6.12 16.18 5.77
CA PHE A 81 -6.94 15.60 4.70
C PHE A 81 -6.95 14.07 4.77
N THR A 82 -5.81 13.43 4.94
CA THR A 82 -5.76 11.97 5.09
C THR A 82 -6.49 11.49 6.35
N GLU A 83 -6.38 12.20 7.47
CA GLU A 83 -7.16 11.92 8.68
C GLU A 83 -8.68 12.06 8.42
N ALA A 84 -9.09 13.13 7.72
CA ALA A 84 -10.49 13.33 7.37
C ALA A 84 -11.02 12.18 6.51
N VAL A 85 -10.26 11.73 5.51
CA VAL A 85 -10.63 10.59 4.66
C VAL A 85 -10.68 9.29 5.47
N TYR A 86 -9.76 9.06 6.39
CA TYR A 86 -9.80 7.91 7.30
C TYR A 86 -11.10 7.89 8.12
N TYR A 87 -11.40 8.97 8.85
CA TYR A 87 -12.60 9.02 9.69
C TYR A 87 -13.89 9.03 8.88
N LEU A 88 -13.89 9.64 7.71
CA LEU A 88 -15.01 9.56 6.77
C LEU A 88 -15.28 8.11 6.35
N THR A 89 -14.24 7.36 6.00
CA THR A 89 -14.36 5.94 5.65
C THR A 89 -14.88 5.13 6.83
N LYS A 90 -14.34 5.34 8.04
CA LYS A 90 -14.82 4.67 9.27
C LYS A 90 -16.25 5.06 9.64
N SER A 91 -16.74 6.23 9.23
CA SER A 91 -18.14 6.62 9.44
C SER A 91 -19.11 5.91 8.49
N LEU A 92 -18.61 5.46 7.34
CA LEU A 92 -19.38 4.69 6.33
C LEU A 92 -19.26 3.19 6.58
N ASP A 93 -18.09 2.71 6.98
CA ASP A 93 -17.80 1.30 7.27
C ASP A 93 -16.94 1.16 8.54
N THR A 94 -17.57 0.76 9.63
CA THR A 94 -16.90 0.55 10.92
C THR A 94 -16.18 -0.78 11.04
N MET A 95 -16.43 -1.71 10.11
CA MET A 95 -15.97 -3.11 10.24
C MET A 95 -14.62 -3.33 9.56
N ARG A 96 -14.44 -2.80 8.34
CA ARG A 96 -13.22 -3.03 7.57
C ARG A 96 -12.08 -2.11 8.01
N PRO A 97 -10.85 -2.62 8.03
CA PRO A 97 -9.69 -1.78 8.22
C PRO A 97 -9.51 -0.78 7.07
N VAL A 98 -8.90 0.36 7.40
CA VAL A 98 -8.55 1.42 6.46
C VAL A 98 -7.05 1.63 6.48
N ILE A 99 -6.43 1.53 5.31
CA ILE A 99 -5.04 1.89 5.06
C ILE A 99 -5.06 3.19 4.29
N VAL A 100 -4.92 4.31 5.01
CA VAL A 100 -5.23 5.63 4.44
C VAL A 100 -4.28 6.03 3.31
N ASN A 101 -3.00 5.65 3.42
CA ASN A 101 -1.97 5.88 2.42
C ASN A 101 -1.06 4.65 2.38
N ASP A 102 -1.17 3.84 1.35
CA ASP A 102 -0.42 2.59 1.28
C ASP A 102 1.05 2.84 0.95
N GLY A 103 1.94 2.14 1.65
CA GLY A 103 3.36 2.06 1.33
C GLY A 103 4.30 2.84 2.25
N TRP A 104 3.92 4.06 2.69
CA TRP A 104 4.75 4.92 3.53
C TRP A 104 4.01 6.15 4.07
N GLU A 105 4.71 6.97 4.88
CA GLU A 105 4.25 8.29 5.37
C GLU A 105 2.83 8.23 5.98
N HIS A 106 2.56 7.14 6.73
CA HIS A 106 1.25 6.96 7.36
C HIS A 106 0.93 8.06 8.38
N THR A 107 -0.29 8.55 8.31
CA THR A 107 -0.94 9.30 9.38
C THR A 107 -1.74 8.32 10.26
N VAL A 108 -3.06 8.50 10.40
CA VAL A 108 -3.92 7.51 11.05
C VAL A 108 -4.19 6.35 10.10
N SER A 109 -3.90 5.12 10.51
CA SER A 109 -4.12 3.91 9.70
C SER A 109 -4.40 2.71 10.61
N ASP A 110 -5.27 1.80 10.20
CA ASP A 110 -5.51 0.55 10.94
C ASP A 110 -4.39 -0.48 10.73
N ILE A 111 -3.68 -0.39 9.61
CA ILE A 111 -2.57 -1.26 9.23
C ILE A 111 -1.43 -0.36 8.74
N ILE A 112 -0.20 -0.64 9.14
CA ILE A 112 1.00 -0.01 8.60
C ILE A 112 1.49 -0.85 7.42
N THR A 113 1.64 -0.22 6.28
CA THR A 113 2.09 -0.86 5.06
C THR A 113 3.40 -0.26 4.57
N LEU A 114 4.23 -1.10 3.97
CA LEU A 114 5.55 -0.71 3.50
C LEU A 114 5.76 -1.24 2.08
N HIS A 115 6.37 -0.40 1.23
CA HIS A 115 6.82 -0.79 -0.11
C HIS A 115 8.34 -0.91 -0.12
N ASP A 116 8.84 -1.99 -0.64
CA ASP A 116 10.27 -2.23 -0.76
C ASP A 116 10.60 -3.14 -1.94
N TYR A 117 11.20 -2.56 -2.95
CA TYR A 117 11.56 -3.26 -4.19
C TYR A 117 13.02 -3.73 -4.20
N GLU A 118 13.59 -4.01 -3.03
CA GLU A 118 14.93 -4.60 -2.92
C GLU A 118 15.00 -5.93 -3.67
N GLU A 119 16.00 -6.08 -4.52
CA GLU A 119 16.15 -7.26 -5.37
C GLU A 119 16.93 -8.41 -4.74
N VAL A 120 17.56 -8.17 -3.57
CA VAL A 120 18.37 -9.15 -2.84
C VAL A 120 17.68 -9.50 -1.51
N GLY A 121 17.24 -10.74 -1.38
CA GLY A 121 16.48 -11.20 -0.20
C GLY A 121 17.20 -10.99 1.12
N ASP A 122 18.50 -11.28 1.20
CA ASP A 122 19.27 -11.07 2.43
C ASP A 122 19.33 -9.58 2.83
N THR A 123 19.45 -8.67 1.88
CA THR A 123 19.44 -7.22 2.13
C THR A 123 18.09 -6.77 2.64
N LEU A 124 17.01 -7.22 2.00
CA LEU A 124 15.65 -6.96 2.42
C LEU A 124 15.41 -7.48 3.84
N TYR A 125 15.73 -8.73 4.10
CA TYR A 125 15.54 -9.34 5.43
C TYR A 125 16.31 -8.60 6.52
N LYS A 126 17.58 -8.25 6.29
CA LYS A 126 18.40 -7.49 7.25
C LYS A 126 17.80 -6.10 7.51
N ARG A 127 17.35 -5.39 6.49
CA ARG A 127 16.69 -4.08 6.65
C ARG A 127 15.54 -4.17 7.66
N TYR A 128 14.68 -5.17 7.52
CA TYR A 128 13.49 -5.32 8.37
C TYR A 128 13.76 -5.98 9.72
N THR A 129 14.90 -6.62 9.93
CA THR A 129 15.22 -7.26 11.22
C THR A 129 16.20 -6.44 12.06
N GLU A 130 17.25 -5.89 11.47
CA GLU A 130 18.25 -5.12 12.19
C GLU A 130 17.82 -3.67 12.46
N TYR A 131 16.99 -3.08 11.59
CA TYR A 131 16.56 -1.69 11.68
C TYR A 131 15.07 -1.52 11.98
N LYS A 132 14.42 -2.54 12.53
CA LYS A 132 12.98 -2.55 12.82
C LYS A 132 12.52 -1.31 13.59
N ASP A 133 13.22 -0.95 14.66
CA ASP A 133 12.82 0.16 15.53
C ASP A 133 12.97 1.53 14.84
N GLN A 134 13.83 1.65 13.84
CA GLN A 134 13.98 2.85 13.02
C GLN A 134 12.92 2.91 11.92
N ILE A 135 12.64 1.78 11.25
CA ILE A 135 11.64 1.69 10.18
C ILE A 135 10.26 2.15 10.65
N LEU A 136 9.87 1.76 11.88
CA LEU A 136 8.55 2.07 12.42
C LEU A 136 8.48 3.46 13.07
N THR A 137 9.22 4.40 12.54
CA THR A 137 9.28 5.79 13.00
C THR A 137 9.07 6.76 11.84
N THR A 138 9.40 8.01 12.07
CA THR A 138 9.47 9.07 11.06
C THR A 138 10.85 9.16 10.39
N GLU A 139 11.78 8.25 10.72
CA GLU A 139 13.08 8.19 10.07
C GLU A 139 12.97 7.55 8.68
N VAL A 140 13.77 8.06 7.76
CA VAL A 140 13.84 7.49 6.41
C VAL A 140 14.48 6.10 6.46
N TYR A 141 13.77 5.09 5.99
CA TYR A 141 14.26 3.71 6.00
C TYR A 141 14.68 3.20 4.62
N HIS A 142 13.99 3.64 3.56
CA HIS A 142 14.24 3.18 2.18
C HIS A 142 13.72 4.20 1.16
N SER A 143 14.42 4.35 0.04
CA SER A 143 14.00 5.19 -1.11
C SER A 143 13.59 6.63 -0.77
N GLY A 144 14.18 7.20 0.28
CA GLY A 144 13.86 8.55 0.73
C GLY A 144 12.52 8.66 1.47
N LYS A 145 11.95 7.54 1.93
CA LYS A 145 10.65 7.48 2.59
C LYS A 145 10.74 6.98 4.02
N SER A 146 9.86 7.52 4.88
CA SER A 146 9.62 7.07 6.25
C SER A 146 8.30 6.29 6.33
N ALA A 147 8.18 5.36 7.27
CA ALA A 147 6.92 4.64 7.46
C ALA A 147 5.80 5.56 7.97
N LEU A 148 6.13 6.55 8.78
CA LEU A 148 5.17 7.45 9.41
C LEU A 148 5.45 8.90 9.02
N ALA A 149 4.39 9.69 8.82
CA ALA A 149 4.48 11.12 8.66
C ALA A 149 4.89 11.81 9.97
N ASN A 150 5.52 12.98 9.90
CA ASN A 150 5.99 13.72 11.06
C ASN A 150 4.83 14.08 12.00
N GLY A 151 4.99 13.71 13.28
CA GLY A 151 3.98 13.90 14.32
C GLY A 151 3.07 12.69 14.55
N TYR A 152 3.33 11.58 13.86
CA TYR A 152 2.63 10.30 14.09
C TYR A 152 3.58 9.25 14.64
N GLU A 153 3.01 8.29 15.36
CA GLU A 153 3.73 7.24 16.08
C GLU A 153 3.13 5.87 15.76
N TYR A 154 3.96 4.86 15.73
CA TYR A 154 3.54 3.46 15.64
C TYR A 154 2.86 3.05 16.96
N LYS A 155 1.66 2.50 16.88
CA LYS A 155 0.83 2.13 18.04
C LYS A 155 0.55 0.63 18.12
N GLY A 156 1.37 -0.20 17.48
CA GLY A 156 1.19 -1.64 17.48
C GLY A 156 0.26 -2.18 16.40
N GLN A 157 -0.05 -1.40 15.36
CA GLN A 157 -0.84 -1.86 14.22
C GLN A 157 -0.16 -3.06 13.54
N PRO A 158 -0.94 -3.96 12.89
CA PRO A 158 -0.38 -4.97 12.00
C PRO A 158 0.50 -4.32 10.91
N ILE A 159 1.56 -5.03 10.49
CA ILE A 159 2.48 -4.55 9.47
C ILE A 159 2.40 -5.48 8.26
N ILE A 160 2.28 -4.91 7.07
CA ILE A 160 2.23 -5.63 5.81
C ILE A 160 3.25 -5.01 4.84
N ILE A 161 4.04 -5.84 4.17
CA ILE A 161 4.80 -5.40 2.99
C ILE A 161 3.86 -5.52 1.79
N SER A 162 3.21 -4.42 1.48
CA SER A 162 2.09 -4.37 0.52
C SER A 162 2.52 -4.27 -0.93
N GLU A 163 3.77 -3.90 -1.18
CA GLU A 163 4.41 -4.04 -2.49
C GLU A 163 5.88 -4.44 -2.34
N TYR A 164 6.28 -5.45 -3.09
CA TYR A 164 7.68 -5.86 -3.24
C TYR A 164 7.88 -6.59 -4.57
N GLY A 165 9.11 -6.79 -4.97
CA GLY A 165 9.44 -7.51 -6.19
C GLY A 165 9.31 -6.63 -7.44
N GLY A 166 8.24 -6.78 -8.21
CA GLY A 166 8.08 -6.07 -9.48
C GLY A 166 9.23 -6.33 -10.45
N ILE A 167 9.70 -7.59 -10.53
CA ILE A 167 10.90 -8.00 -11.25
C ILE A 167 10.72 -7.73 -12.76
N ALA A 168 11.61 -6.93 -13.34
CA ALA A 168 11.66 -6.75 -14.78
C ALA A 168 12.07 -8.05 -15.46
N PHE A 169 11.15 -8.68 -16.20
CA PHE A 169 11.37 -9.89 -16.97
C PHE A 169 10.88 -9.69 -18.40
N ASN A 170 11.80 -9.56 -19.33
CA ASN A 170 11.47 -9.50 -20.74
C ASN A 170 12.70 -9.87 -21.59
N ASN A 171 12.48 -10.47 -22.75
CA ASN A 171 13.52 -10.83 -23.71
C ASN A 171 13.93 -9.66 -24.60
N ASP A 172 13.20 -8.56 -24.56
CA ASP A 172 13.52 -7.31 -25.28
C ASP A 172 13.69 -6.13 -24.31
N ASP A 173 14.03 -4.96 -24.82
CA ASP A 173 14.26 -3.76 -24.01
C ASP A 173 12.99 -2.99 -23.63
N SER A 174 11.82 -3.53 -23.93
CA SER A 174 10.52 -2.85 -23.71
C SER A 174 9.92 -3.05 -22.31
N GLY A 175 10.43 -3.99 -21.51
CA GLY A 175 9.93 -4.29 -20.18
C GLY A 175 10.39 -3.29 -19.11
N TRP A 176 9.48 -2.91 -18.23
CA TRP A 176 9.77 -2.11 -17.04
C TRP A 176 9.62 -2.94 -15.77
N GLY A 177 10.41 -2.61 -14.75
CA GLY A 177 10.33 -3.21 -13.42
C GLY A 177 11.41 -2.66 -12.51
N TYR A 178 11.45 -3.16 -11.28
CA TYR A 178 12.41 -2.75 -10.27
C TYR A 178 13.68 -3.62 -10.26
N GLY A 179 14.79 -3.04 -9.83
CA GLY A 179 16.09 -3.70 -9.77
C GLY A 179 16.68 -4.01 -11.14
N ASN A 180 17.63 -4.92 -11.15
CA ASN A 180 18.26 -5.38 -12.39
C ASN A 180 17.31 -6.28 -13.18
N LYS A 181 17.23 -6.07 -14.49
CA LYS A 181 16.44 -6.92 -15.37
C LYS A 181 16.94 -8.37 -15.36
N VAL A 182 16.04 -9.32 -15.32
CA VAL A 182 16.34 -10.75 -15.51
C VAL A 182 15.91 -11.17 -16.91
N ASN A 183 16.71 -12.03 -17.56
CA ASN A 183 16.52 -12.42 -18.95
C ASN A 183 16.05 -13.86 -19.11
N THR A 184 16.13 -14.67 -18.07
CA THR A 184 15.72 -16.07 -18.08
C THR A 184 14.59 -16.32 -17.09
N LYS A 185 13.75 -17.31 -17.37
CA LYS A 185 12.71 -17.75 -16.46
C LYS A 185 13.29 -18.28 -15.14
N GLU A 186 14.43 -18.94 -15.23
CA GLU A 186 15.16 -19.49 -14.11
C GLU A 186 15.64 -18.39 -13.16
N ASP A 187 16.20 -17.30 -13.68
CA ASP A 187 16.61 -16.13 -12.89
C ASP A 187 15.42 -15.41 -12.26
N PHE A 188 14.30 -15.30 -12.99
CA PHE A 188 13.06 -14.76 -12.45
C PHE A 188 12.58 -15.59 -11.25
N ILE A 189 12.47 -16.90 -11.41
CA ILE A 189 12.02 -17.82 -10.35
C ILE A 189 12.95 -17.73 -9.14
N LYS A 190 14.26 -17.74 -9.37
CA LYS A 190 15.26 -17.64 -8.30
C LYS A 190 15.11 -16.34 -7.50
N ARG A 191 15.01 -15.19 -8.17
CA ARG A 191 14.85 -13.91 -7.49
C ARG A 191 13.51 -13.83 -6.77
N PHE A 192 12.41 -14.26 -7.42
CA PHE A 192 11.09 -14.30 -6.80
C PHE A 192 11.09 -15.15 -5.51
N ASP A 193 11.71 -16.32 -5.54
CA ASP A 193 11.83 -17.19 -4.37
C ASP A 193 12.68 -16.57 -3.27
N ASP A 194 13.82 -15.98 -3.61
CA ASP A 194 14.74 -15.33 -2.67
C ASP A 194 14.06 -14.18 -1.91
N ILE A 195 13.50 -13.20 -2.62
CA ILE A 195 12.85 -12.05 -2.00
C ILE A 195 11.55 -12.42 -1.27
N THR A 196 10.76 -13.35 -1.81
CA THR A 196 9.51 -13.79 -1.16
C THR A 196 9.82 -14.58 0.12
N THR A 197 10.85 -15.40 0.09
CA THR A 197 11.32 -16.13 1.28
C THR A 197 11.84 -15.16 2.35
N ALA A 198 12.53 -14.10 1.96
CA ALA A 198 12.98 -13.04 2.86
C ALA A 198 11.80 -12.36 3.55
N VAL A 199 10.80 -11.88 2.78
CA VAL A 199 9.58 -11.26 3.31
C VAL A 199 8.84 -12.18 4.28
N LYS A 200 8.66 -13.45 3.93
CA LYS A 200 7.98 -14.46 4.78
C LYS A 200 8.69 -14.72 6.11
N LYS A 201 9.99 -14.50 6.18
CA LYS A 201 10.79 -14.72 7.39
C LYS A 201 10.77 -13.52 8.36
N ILE A 202 10.28 -12.35 7.96
CA ILE A 202 10.21 -11.18 8.84
C ILE A 202 9.24 -11.47 9.99
N PRO A 203 9.70 -11.50 11.26
CA PRO A 203 8.91 -12.10 12.35
C PRO A 203 7.63 -11.33 12.72
N TYR A 204 7.56 -10.05 12.39
CA TYR A 204 6.44 -9.16 12.72
C TYR A 204 5.59 -8.76 11.50
N CYS A 205 5.95 -9.23 10.31
CA CYS A 205 5.16 -9.01 9.10
C CYS A 205 3.95 -9.94 9.09
N CYS A 206 2.76 -9.36 9.05
CA CYS A 206 1.49 -10.09 9.08
C CYS A 206 1.01 -10.55 7.70
N GLY A 207 1.58 -10.00 6.62
CA GLY A 207 1.19 -10.31 5.25
C GLY A 207 2.03 -9.56 4.22
N PHE A 208 1.83 -9.92 2.97
CA PHE A 208 2.53 -9.31 1.85
C PHE A 208 1.71 -9.40 0.55
N CYS A 209 1.98 -8.48 -0.39
CA CYS A 209 1.51 -8.52 -1.77
C CYS A 209 2.71 -8.34 -2.71
N TYR A 210 2.84 -9.25 -3.69
CA TYR A 210 3.83 -9.14 -4.76
C TYR A 210 3.34 -8.18 -5.84
#